data_d348576e3249e6786a1d0bb46400335f
#
_entry.id   d348576e3249e6786a1d0bb46400335f
#
_cell.length_a   1.000
_cell.length_b   1.000
_cell.length_c   1.000
_cell.angle_alpha   90.00
_cell.angle_beta   90.00
_cell.angle_gamma   90.00
#
_symmetry.space_group_name_H-M   'P 1'
#
loop_
_entity.id
_entity.type
_entity.pdbx_description
1 polymer ?
#
loop_
_entity_poly.entity_id
_entity_poly.type
_entity_poly.pdbx_seq_one_letter_code
_entity_poly.pdbx_strand_id
1 'polypeptide(L)'
;QPGLLFLPFRLYGYERREDVARPIESPLPAAARFVNAEVEAIDTTSRRVQTSAGAIHYEWLIVALGCEGRADEVEGLIDAGKAGNAHTFYTLDGALAMQDALERMDSGHLVLDIADHPVKCPVAPIEFVFLADYFFRLRKRRDRIRITLVTPLTGCFTKPVATEVLGKLLVEKNIEVV
;
A
#
# COMPACT_ATOMS: atom_id res chain seq x y z
N GLN A 1 3.08 2.76 5.79
CA GLN A 1 2.57 1.97 6.93
C GLN A 1 2.77 0.48 6.61
N PRO A 2 3.85 -0.14 7.12
CA PRO A 2 4.16 -1.54 6.77
C PRO A 2 3.03 -2.50 7.17
N GLY A 3 2.32 -2.23 8.24
CA GLY A 3 1.21 -3.06 8.71
C GLY A 3 0.12 -3.31 7.67
N LEU A 4 -0.20 -2.33 6.81
CA LEU A 4 -1.18 -2.50 5.74
C LEU A 4 -0.72 -3.49 4.66
N LEU A 5 0.59 -3.59 4.41
CA LEU A 5 1.15 -4.56 3.46
C LEU A 5 1.18 -5.98 4.05
N PHE A 6 1.42 -6.10 5.36
CA PHE A 6 1.53 -7.41 6.02
C PHE A 6 0.18 -8.00 6.44
N LEU A 7 -0.81 -7.14 6.67
CA LEU A 7 -2.15 -7.52 7.11
C LEU A 7 -2.81 -8.57 6.18
N PRO A 8 -2.77 -8.45 4.83
CA PRO A 8 -3.35 -9.44 3.93
C PRO A 8 -2.78 -10.85 4.10
N PHE A 9 -1.55 -10.94 4.57
CA PHE A 9 -0.82 -12.20 4.71
C PHE A 9 -0.79 -12.76 6.15
N ARG A 10 -1.36 -12.03 7.12
CA ARG A 10 -1.33 -12.36 8.56
C ARG A 10 0.11 -12.57 9.06
N LEU A 11 0.99 -11.63 8.72
CA LEU A 11 2.41 -11.71 9.07
C LEU A 11 2.77 -10.72 10.18
N TYR A 12 3.78 -11.09 10.97
CA TYR A 12 4.37 -10.23 12.01
C TYR A 12 3.37 -9.74 13.07
N GLY A 13 2.31 -10.53 13.35
CA GLY A 13 1.27 -10.16 14.30
C GLY A 13 0.24 -9.17 13.78
N TYR A 14 0.26 -8.83 12.49
CA TYR A 14 -0.76 -8.01 11.85
C TYR A 14 -1.86 -8.92 11.26
N GLU A 15 -2.91 -9.15 12.03
CA GLU A 15 -4.00 -10.06 11.64
C GLU A 15 -5.35 -9.37 11.58
N ARG A 16 -5.53 -8.29 12.35
CA ARG A 16 -6.80 -7.59 12.54
C ARG A 16 -6.62 -6.08 12.40
N ARG A 17 -7.73 -5.38 12.27
CA ARG A 17 -7.77 -3.90 12.23
C ARG A 17 -7.01 -3.25 13.38
N GLU A 18 -7.20 -3.73 14.61
CA GLU A 18 -6.62 -3.18 15.83
C GLU A 18 -5.09 -3.33 15.89
N ASP A 19 -4.54 -4.27 15.15
CA ASP A 19 -3.09 -4.49 15.11
C ASP A 19 -2.37 -3.39 14.30
N VAL A 20 -3.07 -2.77 13.35
CA VAL A 20 -2.51 -1.76 12.43
C VAL A 20 -3.09 -0.35 12.58
N ALA A 21 -4.27 -0.22 13.21
CA ALA A 21 -4.95 1.06 13.41
C ALA A 21 -5.04 1.41 14.90
N ARG A 22 -4.54 2.59 15.27
CA ARG A 22 -4.61 3.15 16.63
C ARG A 22 -5.05 4.60 16.58
N PRO A 23 -5.72 5.11 17.62
CA PRO A 23 -5.97 6.54 17.75
C PRO A 23 -4.66 7.33 17.64
N ILE A 24 -4.68 8.44 16.89
CA ILE A 24 -3.47 9.23 16.61
C ILE A 24 -2.88 9.85 17.88
N GLU A 25 -3.71 10.13 18.88
CA GLU A 25 -3.28 10.69 20.15
C GLU A 25 -2.40 9.72 20.97
N SER A 26 -2.63 8.42 20.81
CA SER A 26 -1.94 7.39 21.59
C SER A 26 -0.40 7.40 21.46
N PRO A 27 0.20 7.58 20.27
CA PRO A 27 1.64 7.62 20.12
C PRO A 27 2.27 9.01 20.26
N LEU A 28 1.47 10.08 20.47
CA LEU A 28 2.00 11.43 20.51
C LEU A 28 2.77 11.68 21.82
N PRO A 29 3.94 12.37 21.77
CA PRO A 29 4.61 12.84 22.96
C PRO A 29 3.73 13.77 23.78
N ALA A 30 3.88 13.79 25.10
CA ALA A 30 3.09 14.64 25.99
C ALA A 30 3.22 16.15 25.69
N ALA A 31 4.32 16.57 25.08
CA ALA A 31 4.55 17.95 24.66
C ALA A 31 3.89 18.31 23.31
N ALA A 32 3.39 17.30 22.55
CA ALA A 32 2.76 17.53 21.27
C ALA A 32 1.27 17.90 21.47
N ARG A 33 0.84 18.97 20.80
CA ARG A 33 -0.57 19.34 20.73
C ARG A 33 -1.18 18.75 19.47
N PHE A 34 -2.19 17.91 19.60
CA PHE A 34 -2.99 17.44 18.48
C PHE A 34 -4.14 18.41 18.20
N VAL A 35 -4.31 18.80 16.95
CA VAL A 35 -5.44 19.59 16.46
C VAL A 35 -6.12 18.82 15.34
N ASN A 36 -7.29 18.27 15.63
CA ASN A 36 -8.12 17.60 14.63
C ASN A 36 -8.92 18.64 13.86
N ALA A 37 -8.39 19.09 12.74
CA ALA A 37 -8.98 20.12 11.90
C ALA A 37 -8.58 19.94 10.44
N GLU A 38 -9.44 20.38 9.55
CA GLU A 38 -9.11 20.44 8.12
C GLU A 38 -8.14 21.60 7.85
N VAL A 39 -7.11 21.35 7.05
CA VAL A 39 -6.19 22.38 6.58
C VAL A 39 -6.78 23.02 5.33
N GLU A 40 -7.15 24.30 5.42
CA GLU A 40 -7.80 25.05 4.34
C GLU A 40 -6.79 25.80 3.47
N ALA A 41 -5.74 26.36 4.10
CA ALA A 41 -4.71 27.10 3.38
C ALA A 41 -3.38 27.15 4.15
N ILE A 42 -2.28 27.28 3.44
CA ILE A 42 -0.94 27.50 3.99
C ILE A 42 -0.39 28.81 3.41
N ASP A 43 -0.19 29.79 4.27
CA ASP A 43 0.48 31.05 3.94
C ASP A 43 1.95 30.98 4.38
N THR A 44 2.83 30.79 3.42
CA THR A 44 4.28 30.68 3.68
C THR A 44 4.92 32.03 4.00
N THR A 45 4.30 33.13 3.60
CA THR A 45 4.82 34.47 3.85
C THR A 45 4.59 34.89 5.31
N SER A 46 3.37 34.69 5.81
CA SER A 46 3.03 34.96 7.21
C SER A 46 3.31 33.78 8.14
N ARG A 47 3.81 32.64 7.61
CA ARG A 47 4.06 31.40 8.34
C ARG A 47 2.84 30.94 9.14
N ARG A 48 1.71 30.85 8.44
CA ARG A 48 0.41 30.53 9.03
C ARG A 48 -0.27 29.40 8.27
N VAL A 49 -0.79 28.45 9.01
CA VAL A 49 -1.71 27.41 8.51
C VAL A 49 -3.12 27.81 8.93
N GLN A 50 -4.00 28.04 7.98
CA GLN A 50 -5.41 28.22 8.22
C GLN A 50 -6.10 26.87 8.30
N THR A 51 -6.88 26.65 9.36
CA THR A 51 -7.63 25.42 9.56
C THR A 51 -9.07 25.72 9.91
N SER A 52 -9.95 24.71 9.81
CA SER A 52 -11.36 24.79 10.25
C SER A 52 -11.51 25.09 11.75
N ALA A 53 -10.47 24.88 12.56
CA ALA A 53 -10.43 25.20 14.00
C ALA A 53 -9.67 26.51 14.32
N GLY A 54 -9.29 27.29 13.32
CA GLY A 54 -8.54 28.54 13.45
C GLY A 54 -7.14 28.50 12.87
N ALA A 55 -6.42 29.60 13.03
CA ALA A 55 -5.09 29.77 12.47
C ALA A 55 -4.00 29.26 13.43
N ILE A 56 -2.99 28.60 12.88
CA ILE A 56 -1.81 28.12 13.61
C ILE A 56 -0.57 28.78 13.00
N HIS A 57 0.20 29.46 13.82
CA HIS A 57 1.49 30.02 13.41
C HIS A 57 2.61 29.01 13.64
N TYR A 58 3.61 29.01 12.77
CA TYR A 58 4.74 28.10 12.83
C TYR A 58 6.09 28.80 12.55
N GLU A 59 7.14 28.26 13.09
CA GLU A 59 8.53 28.59 12.69
C GLU A 59 9.01 27.61 11.62
N TRP A 60 8.67 26.32 11.80
CA TRP A 60 8.95 25.24 10.88
C TRP A 60 7.65 24.49 10.57
N LEU A 61 7.45 24.15 9.31
CA LEU A 61 6.28 23.40 8.85
C LEU A 61 6.74 22.12 8.14
N ILE A 62 6.22 20.97 8.59
CA ILE A 62 6.36 19.70 7.90
C ILE A 62 5.01 19.36 7.28
N VAL A 63 4.97 19.28 5.94
CA VAL A 63 3.78 18.87 5.20
C VAL A 63 3.87 17.38 4.92
N ALA A 64 2.98 16.58 5.53
CA ALA A 64 2.95 15.13 5.43
C ALA A 64 1.52 14.61 5.27
N LEU A 65 0.76 15.20 4.35
CA LEU A 65 -0.67 14.94 4.14
C LEU A 65 -0.95 13.57 3.50
N GLY A 66 0.06 12.92 2.95
CA GLY A 66 -0.09 11.67 2.23
C GLY A 66 -0.66 11.86 0.82
N CYS A 67 -1.23 10.80 0.28
CA CYS A 67 -1.86 10.81 -1.04
C CYS A 67 -3.06 9.85 -1.04
N GLU A 68 -4.01 10.14 -1.90
CA GLU A 68 -5.18 9.31 -2.16
C GLU A 68 -4.99 8.51 -3.45
N GLY A 69 -5.45 7.26 -3.45
CA GLY A 69 -5.46 6.43 -4.66
C GLY A 69 -6.65 6.78 -5.54
N ARG A 70 -6.40 7.04 -6.82
CA ARG A 70 -7.40 7.45 -7.80
C ARG A 70 -7.84 6.25 -8.65
N ALA A 71 -8.63 5.35 -8.04
CA ALA A 71 -9.18 4.19 -8.75
C ALA A 71 -10.13 4.58 -9.90
N ASP A 72 -10.66 5.78 -9.87
CA ASP A 72 -11.52 6.37 -10.91
C ASP A 72 -10.75 6.70 -12.21
N GLU A 73 -9.44 6.82 -12.16
CA GLU A 73 -8.57 7.06 -13.31
C GLU A 73 -8.21 5.77 -14.09
N VAL A 74 -8.55 4.60 -13.54
CA VAL A 74 -8.31 3.30 -14.17
C VAL A 74 -9.64 2.68 -14.60
N GLU A 75 -9.84 2.52 -15.91
CA GLU A 75 -11.09 1.99 -16.47
C GLU A 75 -11.42 0.61 -15.90
N GLY A 76 -12.64 0.45 -15.40
CA GLY A 76 -13.15 -0.81 -14.86
C GLY A 76 -12.68 -1.15 -13.44
N LEU A 77 -11.70 -0.43 -12.85
CA LEU A 77 -11.14 -0.78 -11.54
C LEU A 77 -12.16 -0.66 -10.40
N ILE A 78 -13.01 0.36 -10.44
CA ILE A 78 -14.08 0.54 -9.43
C ILE A 78 -15.08 -0.63 -9.48
N ASP A 79 -15.50 -1.04 -10.68
CA ASP A 79 -16.46 -2.14 -10.83
C ASP A 79 -15.86 -3.50 -10.48
N ALA A 80 -14.59 -3.73 -10.83
CA ALA A 80 -13.84 -4.90 -10.39
C ALA A 80 -13.68 -4.96 -8.86
N GLY A 81 -13.49 -3.81 -8.20
CA GLY A 81 -13.46 -3.70 -6.74
C GLY A 81 -14.80 -4.06 -6.10
N LYS A 82 -15.92 -3.55 -6.64
CA LYS A 82 -17.27 -3.90 -6.18
C LYS A 82 -17.60 -5.39 -6.37
N ALA A 83 -17.09 -5.98 -7.45
CA ALA A 83 -17.23 -7.41 -7.73
C ALA A 83 -16.32 -8.30 -6.85
N GLY A 84 -15.43 -7.72 -6.05
CA GLY A 84 -14.49 -8.44 -5.18
C GLY A 84 -13.31 -9.07 -5.94
N ASN A 85 -13.03 -8.61 -7.16
CA ASN A 85 -11.95 -9.12 -8.00
C ASN A 85 -10.70 -8.22 -8.01
N ALA A 86 -10.81 -6.99 -7.48
CA ALA A 86 -9.69 -6.06 -7.34
C ALA A 86 -9.63 -5.51 -5.92
N HIS A 87 -8.43 -5.44 -5.38
CA HIS A 87 -8.15 -5.02 -4.00
C HIS A 87 -6.94 -4.09 -3.96
N THR A 88 -6.81 -3.32 -2.90
CA THR A 88 -5.62 -2.51 -2.62
C THR A 88 -5.14 -2.73 -1.19
N PHE A 89 -3.84 -2.75 -0.97
CA PHE A 89 -3.26 -2.74 0.39
C PHE A 89 -2.89 -1.33 0.86
N TYR A 90 -3.24 -0.30 0.11
CA TYR A 90 -2.99 1.09 0.51
C TYR A 90 -4.06 1.68 1.43
N THR A 91 -5.18 0.99 1.60
CA THR A 91 -6.23 1.32 2.57
C THR A 91 -6.47 0.16 3.53
N LEU A 92 -6.95 0.46 4.73
CA LEU A 92 -7.21 -0.57 5.73
C LEU A 92 -8.31 -1.54 5.30
N ASP A 93 -9.41 -1.02 4.78
CA ASP A 93 -10.52 -1.85 4.32
C ASP A 93 -10.14 -2.69 3.09
N GLY A 94 -9.33 -2.11 2.17
CA GLY A 94 -8.78 -2.84 1.03
C GLY A 94 -7.84 -3.97 1.45
N ALA A 95 -6.98 -3.74 2.43
CA ALA A 95 -6.06 -4.75 2.97
C ALA A 95 -6.82 -5.89 3.67
N LEU A 96 -7.90 -5.61 4.40
CA LEU A 96 -8.76 -6.61 5.03
C LEU A 96 -9.54 -7.42 3.98
N ALA A 97 -10.13 -6.77 2.99
CA ALA A 97 -10.80 -7.46 1.89
C ALA A 97 -9.85 -8.36 1.10
N MET A 98 -8.62 -7.91 0.88
CA MET A 98 -7.56 -8.71 0.25
C MET A 98 -7.15 -9.90 1.11
N GLN A 99 -7.08 -9.78 2.44
CA GLN A 99 -6.81 -10.87 3.35
C GLN A 99 -7.80 -12.02 3.12
N ASP A 100 -9.09 -11.70 3.08
CA ASP A 100 -10.14 -12.68 2.84
C ASP A 100 -10.06 -13.29 1.43
N ALA A 101 -9.71 -12.50 0.42
CA ALA A 101 -9.55 -12.98 -0.95
C ALA A 101 -8.38 -13.96 -1.08
N LEU A 102 -7.21 -13.62 -0.52
CA LEU A 102 -6.02 -14.49 -0.54
C LEU A 102 -6.25 -15.79 0.25
N GLU A 103 -6.96 -15.72 1.37
CA GLU A 103 -7.25 -16.90 2.18
C GLU A 103 -8.15 -17.90 1.43
N ARG A 104 -9.11 -17.41 0.63
CA ARG A 104 -10.00 -18.25 -0.20
C ARG A 104 -9.37 -18.72 -1.51
N MET A 105 -8.22 -18.17 -1.91
CA MET A 105 -7.59 -18.48 -3.19
C MET A 105 -6.85 -19.81 -3.15
N ASP A 106 -7.44 -20.86 -3.68
CA ASP A 106 -6.83 -22.20 -3.77
C ASP A 106 -6.04 -22.42 -5.06
N SER A 107 -6.42 -21.74 -6.13
CA SER A 107 -5.78 -21.78 -7.45
C SER A 107 -6.14 -20.55 -8.27
N GLY A 108 -5.43 -20.29 -9.36
CA GLY A 108 -5.75 -19.23 -10.29
C GLY A 108 -4.58 -18.28 -10.56
N HIS A 109 -4.88 -17.04 -10.90
CA HIS A 109 -3.92 -16.03 -11.30
C HIS A 109 -4.01 -14.80 -10.39
N LEU A 110 -2.96 -14.55 -9.62
CA LEU A 110 -2.79 -13.32 -8.86
C LEU A 110 -2.00 -12.33 -9.71
N VAL A 111 -2.61 -11.21 -10.04
CA VAL A 111 -1.97 -10.10 -10.76
C VAL A 111 -1.80 -8.94 -9.79
N LEU A 112 -0.58 -8.47 -9.64
CA LEU A 112 -0.30 -7.17 -9.05
C LEU A 112 -0.06 -6.18 -10.17
N ASP A 113 -0.90 -5.16 -10.23
CA ASP A 113 -0.83 -4.11 -11.25
C ASP A 113 -0.35 -2.79 -10.64
N ILE A 114 0.71 -2.23 -11.23
CA ILE A 114 1.14 -0.85 -11.00
C ILE A 114 0.60 -0.05 -12.17
N ALA A 115 -0.62 0.47 -12.03
CA ALA A 115 -1.34 1.12 -13.12
C ALA A 115 -0.63 2.37 -13.66
N ASP A 116 0.12 3.09 -12.81
CA ASP A 116 0.86 4.30 -13.20
C ASP A 116 2.04 4.58 -12.26
N HIS A 117 2.90 5.50 -12.66
CA HIS A 117 4.05 5.96 -11.90
C HIS A 117 4.09 7.50 -11.87
N PRO A 118 4.37 8.15 -10.72
CA PRO A 118 4.89 7.59 -9.46
C PRO A 118 3.82 6.91 -8.60
N VAL A 119 4.21 5.80 -7.96
CA VAL A 119 3.39 5.08 -7.00
C VAL A 119 3.75 5.47 -5.56
N LYS A 120 2.77 5.43 -4.65
CA LYS A 120 2.89 5.85 -3.25
C LYS A 120 4.11 5.27 -2.52
N CYS A 121 4.47 4.02 -2.78
CA CYS A 121 5.64 3.35 -2.22
C CYS A 121 6.18 2.38 -3.27
N PRO A 122 7.24 2.71 -4.00
CA PRO A 122 7.71 1.88 -5.12
C PRO A 122 8.25 0.51 -4.70
N VAL A 123 8.53 0.30 -3.42
CA VAL A 123 8.98 -0.98 -2.87
C VAL A 123 7.80 -1.92 -2.61
N ALA A 124 6.66 -1.39 -2.14
CA ALA A 124 5.53 -2.20 -1.69
C ALA A 124 4.98 -3.18 -2.75
N PRO A 125 4.87 -2.85 -4.04
CA PRO A 125 4.44 -3.80 -5.06
C PRO A 125 5.34 -5.03 -5.16
N ILE A 126 6.65 -4.84 -5.17
CA ILE A 126 7.59 -5.96 -5.29
C ILE A 126 7.68 -6.77 -3.99
N GLU A 127 7.58 -6.12 -2.82
CA GLU A 127 7.43 -6.82 -1.54
C GLU A 127 6.17 -7.67 -1.54
N PHE A 128 5.05 -7.15 -2.05
CA PHE A 128 3.78 -7.86 -2.10
C PHE A 128 3.89 -9.19 -2.87
N VAL A 129 4.49 -9.20 -4.05
CA VAL A 129 4.59 -10.45 -4.83
C VAL A 129 5.50 -11.49 -4.17
N PHE A 130 6.56 -11.06 -3.47
CA PHE A 130 7.39 -11.96 -2.68
C PHE A 130 6.67 -12.50 -1.44
N LEU A 131 5.88 -11.65 -0.76
CA LEU A 131 5.04 -12.07 0.36
C LEU A 131 3.96 -13.04 -0.10
N ALA A 132 3.37 -12.81 -1.27
CA ALA A 132 2.38 -13.72 -1.86
C ALA A 132 3.00 -15.08 -2.20
N ASP A 133 4.19 -15.12 -2.82
CA ASP A 133 4.92 -16.37 -3.06
C ASP A 133 5.13 -17.15 -1.74
N TYR A 134 5.60 -16.46 -0.71
CA TYR A 134 5.83 -17.07 0.60
C TYR A 134 4.54 -17.57 1.25
N PHE A 135 3.50 -16.76 1.25
CA PHE A 135 2.18 -17.07 1.80
C PHE A 135 1.58 -18.35 1.17
N PHE A 136 1.59 -18.43 -0.16
CA PHE A 136 1.06 -19.59 -0.86
C PHE A 136 1.94 -20.84 -0.74
N ARG A 137 3.27 -20.68 -0.57
CA ARG A 137 4.15 -21.81 -0.24
C ARG A 137 3.84 -22.39 1.12
N LEU A 138 3.67 -21.58 2.15
CA LEU A 138 3.28 -22.03 3.49
C LEU A 138 1.96 -22.81 3.48
N ARG A 139 1.03 -22.44 2.61
CA ARG A 139 -0.27 -23.09 2.45
C ARG A 139 -0.29 -24.25 1.45
N LYS A 140 0.86 -24.59 0.87
CA LYS A 140 1.00 -25.64 -0.14
C LYS A 140 0.07 -25.42 -1.34
N ARG A 141 -0.10 -24.17 -1.76
CA ARG A 141 -0.96 -23.75 -2.88
C ARG A 141 -0.17 -23.10 -4.02
N ARG A 142 1.13 -22.81 -3.83
CA ARG A 142 1.94 -21.98 -4.74
C ARG A 142 2.01 -22.53 -6.17
N ASP A 143 2.07 -23.82 -6.33
CA ASP A 143 2.12 -24.53 -7.61
C ASP A 143 0.83 -24.43 -8.45
N ARG A 144 -0.28 -24.07 -7.81
CA ARG A 144 -1.59 -23.88 -8.46
C ARG A 144 -1.92 -22.39 -8.71
N ILE A 145 -1.03 -21.49 -8.31
CA ILE A 145 -1.25 -20.05 -8.40
C ILE A 145 -0.15 -19.42 -9.26
N ARG A 146 -0.55 -18.82 -10.39
CA ARG A 146 0.32 -17.96 -11.18
C ARG A 146 0.39 -16.60 -10.52
N ILE A 147 1.57 -16.00 -10.46
CA ILE A 147 1.79 -14.64 -9.94
C ILE A 147 2.42 -13.81 -11.05
N THR A 148 1.82 -12.67 -11.36
CA THR A 148 2.35 -11.70 -12.34
C THR A 148 2.42 -10.31 -11.71
N LEU A 149 3.54 -9.64 -11.92
CA LEU A 149 3.74 -8.22 -11.64
C LEU A 149 3.62 -7.47 -12.97
N VAL A 150 2.62 -6.63 -13.10
CA VAL A 150 2.44 -5.71 -14.22
C VAL A 150 2.98 -4.34 -13.81
N THR A 151 3.80 -3.71 -14.67
CA THR A 151 4.47 -2.46 -14.32
C THR A 151 4.73 -1.58 -15.55
N PRO A 152 4.55 -0.26 -15.47
CA PRO A 152 4.91 0.66 -16.55
C PRO A 152 6.42 0.90 -16.68
N LEU A 153 7.24 0.30 -15.80
CA LEU A 153 8.68 0.43 -15.83
C LEU A 153 9.32 -0.52 -16.85
N THR A 154 10.50 -0.18 -17.37
CA THR A 154 11.28 -1.05 -18.25
C THR A 154 11.88 -2.28 -17.54
N GLY A 155 11.64 -2.44 -16.24
CA GLY A 155 12.07 -3.56 -15.40
C GLY A 155 11.24 -3.61 -14.12
N CYS A 156 11.52 -4.58 -13.25
CA CYS A 156 10.70 -4.82 -12.06
C CYS A 156 10.83 -3.76 -10.96
N PHE A 157 11.77 -2.81 -11.07
CA PHE A 157 12.00 -1.77 -10.06
C PHE A 157 12.59 -0.49 -10.65
N THR A 158 12.56 0.60 -9.86
CA THR A 158 12.98 1.95 -10.28
C THR A 158 14.49 2.17 -10.38
N LYS A 159 15.31 1.29 -9.80
CA LYS A 159 16.77 1.41 -9.77
C LYS A 159 17.42 0.25 -10.51
N PRO A 160 18.35 0.51 -11.46
CA PRO A 160 18.94 -0.55 -12.32
C PRO A 160 19.55 -1.71 -11.53
N VAL A 161 20.40 -1.42 -10.51
CA VAL A 161 21.04 -2.45 -9.69
C VAL A 161 20.00 -3.30 -8.94
N ALA A 162 18.98 -2.67 -8.37
CA ALA A 162 17.91 -3.39 -7.70
C ALA A 162 17.06 -4.20 -8.69
N THR A 163 16.77 -3.65 -9.88
CA THR A 163 16.08 -4.36 -10.96
C THR A 163 16.81 -5.64 -11.35
N GLU A 164 18.14 -5.61 -11.48
CA GLU A 164 18.93 -6.80 -11.82
C GLU A 164 18.83 -7.89 -10.74
N VAL A 165 19.01 -7.53 -9.47
CA VAL A 165 18.97 -8.48 -8.34
C VAL A 165 17.56 -9.03 -8.14
N LEU A 166 16.57 -8.15 -8.07
CA LEU A 166 15.18 -8.52 -7.82
C LEU A 166 14.59 -9.29 -9.01
N GLY A 167 14.96 -8.93 -10.24
CA GLY A 167 14.52 -9.65 -11.43
C GLY A 167 14.98 -11.11 -11.45
N LYS A 168 16.22 -11.40 -11.04
CA LYS A 168 16.70 -12.78 -10.87
C LYS A 168 15.85 -13.55 -9.85
N LEU A 169 15.56 -12.93 -8.71
CA LEU A 169 14.73 -13.54 -7.66
C LEU A 169 13.29 -13.80 -8.12
N LEU A 170 12.72 -12.90 -8.93
CA LEU A 170 11.38 -13.09 -9.50
C LEU A 170 11.34 -14.31 -10.43
N VAL A 171 12.36 -14.46 -11.30
CA VAL A 171 12.49 -15.62 -12.18
C VAL A 171 12.63 -16.92 -11.38
N GLU A 172 13.51 -16.95 -10.36
CA GLU A 172 13.71 -18.12 -9.48
C GLU A 172 12.41 -18.53 -8.76
N LYS A 173 11.54 -17.57 -8.46
CA LYS A 173 10.25 -17.79 -7.80
C LYS A 173 9.10 -18.03 -8.77
N ASN A 174 9.38 -18.09 -10.07
CA ASN A 174 8.35 -18.22 -11.10
C ASN A 174 7.26 -17.12 -10.96
N ILE A 175 7.72 -15.86 -10.82
CA ILE A 175 6.88 -14.66 -10.83
C ILE A 175 7.15 -13.94 -12.14
N GLU A 176 6.14 -13.79 -12.96
CA GLU A 176 6.21 -13.13 -14.26
C GLU A 176 6.24 -11.61 -14.08
N VAL A 177 6.96 -10.90 -14.93
CA VAL A 177 6.97 -9.42 -15.01
C VAL A 177 6.57 -9.01 -16.41
N VAL A 178 5.58 -8.13 -16.52
CA VAL A 178 5.01 -7.62 -17.78
C VAL A 178 5.01 -6.10 -17.77
#